data_3c8cdbfbb263172e0377d7460f9d63e8
#
_entry.id   3c8cdbfbb263172e0377d7460f9d63e8
#
_cell.length_a   1.000
_cell.length_b   1.000
_cell.length_c   1.000
_cell.angle_alpha   90.00
_cell.angle_beta   90.00
_cell.angle_gamma   90.00
#
_symmetry.space_group_name_H-M   'P 1'
#
loop_
_entity.id
_entity.type
_entity.pdbx_description
1 polymer ?
#
loop_
_entity_poly.entity_id
_entity_poly.type
_entity_poly.pdbx_seq_one_letter_code
_entity_poly.pdbx_strand_id
1 'polypeptide(L)'
;MSTEPLDLDNSRLETYALCPMKYHNQYNLKLATPKHLNTRFSTHCIHDPITEWYWNGPDWRPSDEDWERRQARLAITPDELLVKANAVYCIENAKKAFDFYTERFKDDHNRFRFTGIENYIVDPVLGFGSKPDVRAVEIDTGNLYTFELKFSDWDFILEAAPMNPQFLGQVNNTKGSGVIVTLLSPSGTKWQTFGSARMEIEPTPEELADWRASTQMKIENVRRSYATGVWPKHTPNACTQYGGCYFLDLCTARHPPEMLDRMEKNVDSLGYLTEGSKTR
;
A
#
# COMPACT_ATOMS: atom_id res chain seq x y z
N MET A 1 -1.84 15.70 26.22
CA MET A 1 -2.45 14.68 25.34
C MET A 1 -2.52 15.34 23.96
N SER A 2 -1.89 14.76 22.97
CA SER A 2 -1.94 15.28 21.60
C SER A 2 -3.37 15.20 21.07
N THR A 3 -3.91 16.34 20.69
CA THR A 3 -5.23 16.46 20.07
C THR A 3 -5.14 16.39 18.54
N GLU A 4 -4.02 15.90 18.01
CA GLU A 4 -3.88 15.73 16.57
C GLU A 4 -4.95 14.77 16.05
N PRO A 5 -5.64 15.10 14.96
CA PRO A 5 -6.58 14.19 14.34
C PRO A 5 -5.82 12.93 13.95
N LEU A 6 -6.33 11.78 14.40
CA LEU A 6 -5.78 10.49 14.01
C LEU A 6 -5.96 10.36 12.49
N ASP A 7 -4.85 10.40 11.78
CA ASP A 7 -4.81 10.11 10.35
C ASP A 7 -4.87 8.59 10.18
N LEU A 8 -6.08 8.06 10.14
CA LEU A 8 -6.34 6.62 10.09
C LEU A 8 -6.69 6.21 8.65
N ASP A 9 -5.97 5.24 8.16
CA ASP A 9 -6.20 4.57 6.88
C ASP A 9 -6.37 3.06 7.08
N ASN A 10 -6.61 2.34 5.98
CA ASN A 10 -6.79 0.90 6.04
C ASN A 10 -5.57 0.17 6.63
N SER A 11 -4.36 0.53 6.21
CA SER A 11 -3.13 -0.12 6.68
C SER A 11 -2.92 0.05 8.18
N ARG A 12 -3.26 1.24 8.72
CA ARG A 12 -3.21 1.52 10.16
C ARG A 12 -4.27 0.73 10.92
N LEU A 13 -5.50 0.68 10.41
CA LEU A 13 -6.58 -0.09 11.06
C LEU A 13 -6.31 -1.59 11.02
N GLU A 14 -5.79 -2.13 9.92
CA GLU A 14 -5.38 -3.54 9.84
C GLU A 14 -4.22 -3.86 10.79
N THR A 15 -3.22 -2.98 10.87
CA THR A 15 -2.11 -3.15 11.82
C THR A 15 -2.63 -3.15 13.26
N TYR A 16 -3.58 -2.27 13.59
CA TYR A 16 -4.19 -2.24 14.91
C TYR A 16 -5.01 -3.50 15.18
N ALA A 17 -5.83 -3.93 14.23
CA ALA A 17 -6.63 -5.15 14.35
C ALA A 17 -5.75 -6.40 14.52
N LEU A 18 -4.62 -6.45 13.82
CA LEU A 18 -3.63 -7.53 13.97
C LEU A 18 -3.01 -7.50 15.37
N CYS A 19 -2.50 -6.36 15.82
CA CYS A 19 -1.91 -6.18 17.13
C CYS A 19 -1.83 -4.69 17.53
N PRO A 20 -2.62 -4.23 18.53
CA PRO A 20 -2.56 -2.86 19.02
C PRO A 20 -1.15 -2.42 19.46
N MET A 21 -0.35 -3.29 20.07
CA MET A 21 1.04 -2.99 20.43
C MET A 21 1.93 -2.79 19.19
N LYS A 22 1.73 -3.58 18.12
CA LYS A 22 2.44 -3.36 16.84
C LYS A 22 2.10 -1.98 16.26
N TYR A 23 0.81 -1.63 16.27
CA TYR A 23 0.36 -0.29 15.86
C TYR A 23 1.03 0.81 16.69
N HIS A 24 1.05 0.66 18.02
CA HIS A 24 1.69 1.61 18.92
C HIS A 24 3.17 1.82 18.58
N ASN A 25 3.93 0.74 18.43
CA ASN A 25 5.35 0.81 18.08
C ASN A 25 5.56 1.49 16.72
N GLN A 26 4.80 1.10 15.73
CA GLN A 26 5.00 1.55 14.35
C GLN A 26 4.51 2.99 14.10
N TYR A 27 3.34 3.35 14.61
CA TYR A 27 2.69 4.62 14.27
C TYR A 27 2.74 5.66 15.38
N ASN A 28 2.67 5.24 16.65
CA ASN A 28 2.73 6.18 17.77
C ASN A 28 4.18 6.48 18.17
N LEU A 29 5.02 5.45 18.36
CA LEU A 29 6.45 5.60 18.64
C LEU A 29 7.28 5.84 17.36
N LYS A 30 6.67 5.73 16.17
CA LYS A 30 7.32 5.91 14.86
C LYS A 30 8.55 5.03 14.63
N LEU A 31 8.57 3.83 15.23
CA LEU A 31 9.64 2.88 15.02
C LEU A 31 9.51 2.29 13.61
N ALA A 32 10.54 2.48 12.79
CA ALA A 32 10.50 2.00 11.43
C ALA A 32 10.76 0.50 11.34
N THR A 33 10.10 -0.10 10.37
CA THR A 33 10.40 -1.44 9.91
C THR A 33 11.01 -1.36 8.51
N PRO A 34 12.10 -2.09 8.23
CA PRO A 34 12.63 -2.13 6.88
C PRO A 34 11.56 -2.60 5.89
N LYS A 35 11.38 -1.89 4.78
CA LYS A 35 10.54 -2.38 3.71
C LYS A 35 11.27 -3.50 2.97
N HIS A 36 10.59 -4.62 2.75
CA HIS A 36 11.13 -5.71 1.93
C HIS A 36 11.44 -5.24 0.51
N LEU A 37 12.44 -5.87 -0.12
CA LEU A 37 12.84 -5.52 -1.48
C LEU A 37 11.70 -5.63 -2.49
N ASN A 38 10.85 -6.67 -2.38
CA ASN A 38 9.67 -6.80 -3.23
C ASN A 38 8.70 -5.62 -3.10
N THR A 39 8.49 -5.09 -1.88
CA THR A 39 7.63 -3.92 -1.65
C THR A 39 8.24 -2.67 -2.28
N ARG A 40 9.55 -2.46 -2.12
CA ARG A 40 10.25 -1.33 -2.75
C ARG A 40 10.19 -1.41 -4.28
N PHE A 41 10.43 -2.60 -4.82
CA PHE A 41 10.33 -2.86 -6.26
C PHE A 41 8.92 -2.63 -6.78
N SER A 42 7.91 -3.22 -6.13
CA SER A 42 6.51 -3.02 -6.50
C SER A 42 6.15 -1.53 -6.51
N THR A 43 6.51 -0.78 -5.47
CA THR A 43 6.22 0.66 -5.41
C THR A 43 6.95 1.43 -6.51
N HIS A 44 8.29 1.38 -6.54
CA HIS A 44 9.08 2.31 -7.35
C HIS A 44 9.22 1.89 -8.81
N CYS A 45 9.18 0.60 -9.09
CA CYS A 45 9.44 0.08 -10.43
C CYS A 45 8.18 -0.42 -11.15
N ILE A 46 7.08 -0.65 -10.44
CA ILE A 46 5.82 -1.12 -11.02
C ILE A 46 4.71 -0.05 -10.87
N HIS A 47 4.36 0.32 -9.63
CA HIS A 47 3.25 1.26 -9.39
C HIS A 47 3.54 2.65 -9.92
N ASP A 48 4.66 3.26 -9.53
CA ASP A 48 4.98 4.63 -9.92
C ASP A 48 4.93 4.83 -11.46
N PRO A 49 5.63 4.02 -12.31
CA PRO A 49 5.57 4.25 -13.76
C PRO A 49 4.19 3.98 -14.36
N ILE A 50 3.41 3.04 -13.83
CA ILE A 50 2.06 2.77 -14.33
C ILE A 50 1.10 3.92 -13.98
N THR A 51 1.16 4.47 -12.78
CA THR A 51 0.34 5.62 -12.38
C THR A 51 0.72 6.87 -13.18
N GLU A 52 2.00 7.07 -13.45
CA GLU A 52 2.48 8.15 -14.32
C GLU A 52 2.00 7.99 -15.77
N TRP A 53 1.95 6.76 -16.29
CA TRP A 53 1.40 6.49 -17.62
C TRP A 53 -0.09 6.85 -17.71
N TYR A 54 -0.90 6.53 -16.70
CA TYR A 54 -2.29 6.97 -16.68
C TYR A 54 -2.41 8.49 -16.66
N TRP A 55 -1.50 9.18 -15.97
CA TRP A 55 -1.54 10.63 -15.86
C TRP A 55 -1.07 11.34 -17.12
N ASN A 56 0.00 10.87 -17.74
CA ASN A 56 0.67 11.53 -18.86
C ASN A 56 0.13 11.11 -20.24
N GLY A 57 -0.64 10.04 -20.31
CA GLY A 57 -1.29 9.57 -21.54
C GLY A 57 -0.68 8.30 -22.15
N PRO A 58 -1.37 7.71 -23.15
CA PRO A 58 -1.06 6.37 -23.64
C PRO A 58 0.31 6.23 -24.31
N ASP A 59 0.86 7.33 -24.83
CA ASP A 59 2.16 7.34 -25.51
C ASP A 59 3.34 7.61 -24.57
N TRP A 60 3.06 7.97 -23.31
CA TRP A 60 4.10 8.24 -22.34
C TRP A 60 4.89 6.97 -21.98
N ARG A 61 6.20 7.11 -21.88
CA ARG A 61 7.13 6.05 -21.43
C ARG A 61 8.19 6.66 -20.53
N PRO A 62 8.61 5.96 -19.46
CA PRO A 62 9.76 6.38 -18.68
C PRO A 62 11.03 6.40 -19.54
N SER A 63 11.84 7.44 -19.40
CA SER A 63 13.18 7.50 -20.01
C SER A 63 14.13 6.48 -19.34
N ASP A 64 15.29 6.24 -19.94
CA ASP A 64 16.32 5.41 -19.32
C ASP A 64 16.81 6.04 -18.02
N GLU A 65 16.94 7.35 -17.93
CA GLU A 65 17.28 8.07 -16.70
C GLU A 65 16.20 7.90 -15.62
N ASP A 66 14.91 7.88 -15.99
CA ASP A 66 13.83 7.59 -15.05
C ASP A 66 13.95 6.17 -14.47
N TRP A 67 14.27 5.21 -15.33
CA TRP A 67 14.49 3.84 -14.89
C TRP A 67 15.70 3.69 -13.97
N GLU A 68 16.81 4.34 -14.28
CA GLU A 68 17.99 4.35 -13.42
C GLU A 68 17.69 4.97 -12.04
N ARG A 69 16.95 6.08 -12.00
CA ARG A 69 16.52 6.68 -10.73
C ARG A 69 15.64 5.74 -9.89
N ARG A 70 14.74 4.99 -10.54
CA ARG A 70 13.90 4.00 -9.87
C ARG A 70 14.74 2.83 -9.31
N GLN A 71 15.67 2.34 -10.10
CA GLN A 71 16.62 1.31 -9.65
C GLN A 71 17.42 1.79 -8.44
N ALA A 72 17.90 3.02 -8.44
CA ALA A 72 18.63 3.59 -7.32
C ALA A 72 17.78 3.65 -6.03
N ARG A 73 16.47 3.89 -6.14
CA ARG A 73 15.56 3.88 -4.99
C ARG A 73 15.36 2.50 -4.35
N LEU A 74 15.71 1.42 -5.03
CA LEU A 74 15.64 0.09 -4.43
C LEU A 74 16.63 -0.07 -3.28
N ALA A 75 17.73 0.68 -3.28
CA ALA A 75 18.77 0.65 -2.25
C ALA A 75 19.10 -0.79 -1.81
N ILE A 76 19.38 -1.67 -2.81
CA ILE A 76 19.59 -3.10 -2.58
C ILE A 76 20.85 -3.28 -1.76
N THR A 77 20.74 -3.95 -0.63
CA THR A 77 21.89 -4.23 0.25
C THR A 77 22.73 -5.40 -0.31
N PRO A 78 24.01 -5.51 0.06
CA PRO A 78 24.83 -6.65 -0.34
C PRO A 78 24.23 -8.00 0.04
N ASP A 79 23.61 -8.11 1.21
CA ASP A 79 22.97 -9.34 1.67
C ASP A 79 21.75 -9.70 0.82
N GLU A 80 20.96 -8.70 0.39
CA GLU A 80 19.84 -8.92 -0.52
C GLU A 80 20.30 -9.43 -1.89
N LEU A 81 21.48 -8.99 -2.38
CA LEU A 81 22.04 -9.48 -3.64
C LEU A 81 22.49 -10.95 -3.60
N LEU A 82 22.83 -11.48 -2.41
CA LEU A 82 23.24 -12.87 -2.24
C LEU A 82 22.05 -13.86 -2.40
N VAL A 83 20.83 -13.37 -2.26
CA VAL A 83 19.63 -14.20 -2.39
C VAL A 83 19.26 -14.30 -3.87
N LYS A 84 19.40 -15.51 -4.47
CA LYS A 84 19.05 -15.76 -5.90
C LYS A 84 17.64 -15.30 -6.26
N ALA A 85 16.69 -15.45 -5.34
CA ALA A 85 15.30 -15.01 -5.55
C ALA A 85 15.19 -13.50 -5.79
N ASN A 86 16.15 -12.71 -5.30
CA ASN A 86 16.13 -11.26 -5.45
C ASN A 86 16.64 -10.80 -6.83
N ALA A 87 17.26 -11.68 -7.62
CA ALA A 87 17.74 -11.35 -8.96
C ALA A 87 16.62 -10.96 -9.96
N VAL A 88 15.35 -11.25 -9.62
CA VAL A 88 14.18 -10.84 -10.42
C VAL A 88 13.83 -9.36 -10.25
N TYR A 89 14.28 -8.71 -9.16
CA TYR A 89 14.02 -7.29 -8.86
C TYR A 89 15.00 -6.38 -9.61
N CYS A 90 14.92 -6.40 -10.93
CA CYS A 90 15.79 -5.64 -11.82
C CYS A 90 14.98 -4.79 -12.80
N ILE A 91 15.65 -3.80 -13.38
CA ILE A 91 15.00 -2.83 -14.26
C ILE A 91 14.45 -3.46 -15.54
N GLU A 92 15.10 -4.49 -16.06
CA GLU A 92 14.67 -5.21 -17.28
C GLU A 92 13.30 -5.86 -17.05
N ASN A 93 13.08 -6.43 -15.87
CA ASN A 93 11.79 -7.02 -15.51
C ASN A 93 10.73 -5.94 -15.25
N ALA A 94 11.13 -4.80 -14.69
CA ALA A 94 10.23 -3.66 -14.53
C ALA A 94 9.77 -3.10 -15.88
N LYS A 95 10.69 -2.92 -16.84
CA LYS A 95 10.38 -2.50 -18.22
C LYS A 95 9.41 -3.47 -18.88
N LYS A 96 9.67 -4.77 -18.80
CA LYS A 96 8.74 -5.81 -19.35
C LYS A 96 7.35 -5.75 -18.72
N ALA A 97 7.28 -5.60 -17.40
CA ALA A 97 6.01 -5.50 -16.68
C ALA A 97 5.23 -4.25 -17.12
N PHE A 98 5.90 -3.12 -17.25
CA PHE A 98 5.34 -1.87 -17.74
C PHE A 98 4.82 -2.00 -19.16
N ASP A 99 5.63 -2.52 -20.09
CA ASP A 99 5.25 -2.70 -21.50
C ASP A 99 4.04 -3.65 -21.63
N PHE A 100 4.06 -4.76 -20.90
CA PHE A 100 2.93 -5.69 -20.84
C PHE A 100 1.65 -5.00 -20.35
N TYR A 101 1.75 -4.25 -19.26
CA TYR A 101 0.61 -3.56 -18.67
C TYR A 101 0.02 -2.51 -19.60
N THR A 102 0.85 -1.63 -20.13
CA THR A 102 0.41 -0.53 -20.98
C THR A 102 -0.17 -0.99 -22.31
N GLU A 103 0.36 -2.05 -22.90
CA GLU A 103 -0.23 -2.67 -24.10
C GLU A 103 -1.57 -3.34 -23.79
N ARG A 104 -1.66 -4.03 -22.64
CA ARG A 104 -2.87 -4.76 -22.25
C ARG A 104 -4.04 -3.82 -21.94
N PHE A 105 -3.77 -2.66 -21.38
CA PHE A 105 -4.78 -1.72 -20.89
C PHE A 105 -4.79 -0.38 -21.62
N LYS A 106 -4.24 -0.32 -22.80
CA LYS A 106 -4.17 0.94 -23.61
C LYS A 106 -5.52 1.58 -23.87
N ASP A 107 -6.59 0.78 -23.96
CA ASP A 107 -7.94 1.26 -24.19
C ASP A 107 -8.56 1.96 -22.97
N ASP A 108 -7.95 1.87 -21.79
CA ASP A 108 -8.38 2.63 -20.64
C ASP A 108 -8.39 4.14 -20.91
N HIS A 109 -7.44 4.65 -21.70
CA HIS A 109 -7.40 6.06 -22.09
C HIS A 109 -8.55 6.48 -23.03
N ASN A 110 -9.21 5.54 -23.69
CA ASN A 110 -10.41 5.80 -24.48
C ASN A 110 -11.68 5.73 -23.62
N ARG A 111 -11.68 4.88 -22.59
CA ARG A 111 -12.83 4.70 -21.69
C ARG A 111 -12.86 5.72 -20.55
N PHE A 112 -11.70 6.14 -20.05
CA PHE A 112 -11.59 6.95 -18.86
C PHE A 112 -10.80 8.23 -19.07
N ARG A 113 -11.26 9.30 -18.40
CA ARG A 113 -10.51 10.54 -18.21
C ARG A 113 -9.92 10.52 -16.80
N PHE A 114 -8.60 10.46 -16.69
CA PHE A 114 -7.88 10.42 -15.43
C PHE A 114 -7.86 11.78 -14.75
N THR A 115 -8.13 11.82 -13.43
CA THR A 115 -8.37 13.07 -12.68
C THR A 115 -7.46 13.23 -11.47
N GLY A 116 -6.65 12.25 -11.15
CA GLY A 116 -5.67 12.32 -10.06
C GLY A 116 -4.92 11.02 -9.87
N ILE A 117 -3.69 11.15 -9.38
CA ILE A 117 -2.83 10.03 -8.98
C ILE A 117 -2.43 10.20 -7.52
N GLU A 118 -2.42 9.09 -6.77
CA GLU A 118 -1.97 9.01 -5.39
C GLU A 118 -2.48 10.13 -4.45
N ASN A 119 -3.63 10.72 -4.75
CA ASN A 119 -4.20 11.78 -3.94
C ASN A 119 -4.81 11.20 -2.65
N TYR A 120 -4.34 11.70 -1.50
CA TYR A 120 -4.90 11.33 -0.22
C TYR A 120 -6.24 12.02 0.00
N ILE A 121 -7.27 11.25 0.30
CA ILE A 121 -8.66 11.72 0.47
C ILE A 121 -9.15 11.25 1.82
N VAL A 122 -9.72 12.18 2.59
CA VAL A 122 -10.23 11.90 3.94
C VAL A 122 -11.75 12.04 3.95
N ASP A 123 -12.44 11.07 4.53
CA ASP A 123 -13.84 11.25 4.97
C ASP A 123 -13.82 12.04 6.29
N PRO A 124 -14.27 13.31 6.29
CA PRO A 124 -14.16 14.17 7.48
C PRO A 124 -15.10 13.72 8.61
N VAL A 125 -16.15 12.98 8.31
CA VAL A 125 -17.10 12.48 9.31
C VAL A 125 -16.53 11.27 10.03
N LEU A 126 -15.97 10.35 9.27
CA LEU A 126 -15.39 9.12 9.81
C LEU A 126 -13.98 9.35 10.38
N GLY A 127 -13.22 10.31 9.82
CA GLY A 127 -11.81 10.50 10.11
C GLY A 127 -10.95 9.39 9.51
N PHE A 128 -11.37 8.87 8.34
CA PHE A 128 -10.69 7.79 7.64
C PHE A 128 -10.15 8.29 6.30
N GLY A 129 -8.87 8.04 6.05
CA GLY A 129 -8.18 8.38 4.83
C GLY A 129 -8.01 7.20 3.88
N SER A 130 -7.98 7.48 2.59
CA SER A 130 -7.59 6.54 1.55
C SER A 130 -6.73 7.23 0.49
N LYS A 131 -5.86 6.47 -0.13
CA LYS A 131 -4.97 6.94 -1.18
C LYS A 131 -5.07 5.95 -2.35
N PRO A 132 -6.03 6.13 -3.26
CA PRO A 132 -6.12 5.32 -4.48
C PRO A 132 -4.91 5.59 -5.38
N ASP A 133 -4.45 4.58 -6.11
CA ASP A 133 -3.35 4.74 -7.06
C ASP A 133 -3.73 5.75 -8.15
N VAL A 134 -4.93 5.61 -8.74
CA VAL A 134 -5.43 6.54 -9.75
C VAL A 134 -6.93 6.80 -9.54
N ARG A 135 -7.39 8.01 -9.91
CA ARG A 135 -8.80 8.37 -10.01
C ARG A 135 -9.15 8.71 -11.44
N ALA A 136 -10.31 8.26 -11.88
CA ALA A 136 -10.78 8.49 -13.24
C ALA A 136 -12.30 8.66 -13.31
N VAL A 137 -12.74 9.37 -14.32
CA VAL A 137 -14.15 9.49 -14.70
C VAL A 137 -14.36 8.71 -15.98
N GLU A 138 -15.29 7.78 -15.99
CA GLU A 138 -15.71 7.07 -17.19
C GLU A 138 -16.38 8.06 -18.15
N ILE A 139 -15.92 8.11 -19.40
CA ILE A 139 -16.31 9.15 -20.35
C ILE A 139 -17.79 9.09 -20.70
N ASP A 140 -18.30 7.88 -20.93
CA ASP A 140 -19.67 7.67 -21.41
C ASP A 140 -20.74 7.90 -20.32
N THR A 141 -20.44 7.52 -19.08
CA THR A 141 -21.40 7.55 -17.97
C THR A 141 -21.20 8.73 -17.03
N GLY A 142 -20.00 9.29 -16.98
CA GLY A 142 -19.61 10.29 -15.98
C GLY A 142 -19.35 9.70 -14.59
N ASN A 143 -19.38 8.39 -14.44
CA ASN A 143 -19.14 7.69 -13.18
C ASN A 143 -17.67 7.84 -12.75
N LEU A 144 -17.46 8.05 -11.46
CA LEU A 144 -16.13 8.15 -10.87
C LEU A 144 -15.66 6.78 -10.38
N TYR A 145 -14.50 6.37 -10.86
CA TYR A 145 -13.82 5.14 -10.44
C TYR A 145 -12.45 5.45 -9.81
N THR A 146 -12.01 4.56 -8.95
CA THR A 146 -10.61 4.48 -8.52
C THR A 146 -9.97 3.26 -9.14
N PHE A 147 -8.67 3.35 -9.42
CA PHE A 147 -7.87 2.22 -9.89
C PHE A 147 -6.91 1.84 -8.77
N GLU A 148 -6.77 0.55 -8.58
CA GLU A 148 -5.83 -0.04 -7.65
C GLU A 148 -5.03 -1.12 -8.34
N LEU A 149 -3.71 -0.98 -8.34
CA LEU A 149 -2.78 -1.94 -8.91
C LEU A 149 -2.23 -2.85 -7.80
N LYS A 150 -2.29 -4.14 -8.02
CA LYS A 150 -1.65 -5.15 -7.18
C LYS A 150 -0.60 -5.89 -7.99
N PHE A 151 0.61 -5.96 -7.44
CA PHE A 151 1.70 -6.74 -8.03
C PHE A 151 1.98 -7.94 -7.14
N SER A 152 1.54 -9.11 -7.58
CA SER A 152 1.60 -10.35 -6.80
C SER A 152 1.40 -11.57 -7.70
N ASP A 153 1.91 -12.71 -7.25
CA ASP A 153 1.64 -14.03 -7.81
C ASP A 153 0.41 -14.74 -7.17
N TRP A 154 -0.36 -14.01 -6.36
CA TRP A 154 -1.47 -14.55 -5.57
C TRP A 154 -2.84 -14.21 -6.18
N ASP A 155 -3.45 -15.16 -6.89
CA ASP A 155 -4.74 -14.96 -7.57
C ASP A 155 -5.91 -14.68 -6.62
N PHE A 156 -5.85 -15.18 -5.38
CA PHE A 156 -6.91 -14.96 -4.39
C PHE A 156 -7.13 -13.48 -3.99
N ILE A 157 -6.20 -12.59 -4.35
CA ILE A 157 -6.38 -11.14 -4.13
C ILE A 157 -7.66 -10.63 -4.80
N LEU A 158 -7.95 -11.10 -6.01
CA LEU A 158 -9.17 -10.70 -6.72
C LEU A 158 -10.41 -11.37 -6.16
N GLU A 159 -10.33 -12.63 -5.73
CA GLU A 159 -11.47 -13.31 -5.10
C GLU A 159 -11.96 -12.59 -3.83
N ALA A 160 -11.04 -12.08 -3.03
CA ALA A 160 -11.35 -11.32 -1.82
C ALA A 160 -11.62 -9.82 -2.06
N ALA A 161 -11.39 -9.34 -3.28
CA ALA A 161 -11.43 -7.91 -3.59
C ALA A 161 -12.80 -7.24 -3.27
N PRO A 162 -13.97 -7.84 -3.55
CA PRO A 162 -15.26 -7.22 -3.25
C PRO A 162 -15.47 -6.92 -1.76
N MET A 163 -14.83 -7.68 -0.87
CA MET A 163 -14.93 -7.50 0.58
C MET A 163 -13.73 -6.76 1.18
N ASN A 164 -12.79 -6.31 0.35
CA ASN A 164 -11.57 -5.69 0.83
C ASN A 164 -11.85 -4.30 1.42
N PRO A 165 -11.56 -4.06 2.71
CA PRO A 165 -11.83 -2.78 3.36
C PRO A 165 -11.11 -1.59 2.71
N GLN A 166 -9.95 -1.80 2.09
CA GLN A 166 -9.22 -0.76 1.37
C GLN A 166 -10.05 -0.25 0.19
N PHE A 167 -10.64 -1.14 -0.61
CA PHE A 167 -11.37 -0.78 -1.81
C PHE A 167 -12.71 -0.12 -1.48
N LEU A 168 -13.45 -0.68 -0.52
CA LEU A 168 -14.66 -0.06 0.00
C LEU A 168 -14.38 1.34 0.57
N GLY A 169 -13.27 1.51 1.27
CA GLY A 169 -12.82 2.81 1.78
C GLY A 169 -12.50 3.82 0.69
N GLN A 170 -11.91 3.40 -0.42
CA GLN A 170 -11.66 4.26 -1.58
C GLN A 170 -12.97 4.74 -2.20
N VAL A 171 -13.91 3.83 -2.46
CA VAL A 171 -15.24 4.20 -3.00
C VAL A 171 -15.96 5.14 -2.05
N ASN A 172 -16.01 4.83 -0.75
CA ASN A 172 -16.63 5.70 0.25
C ASN A 172 -16.04 7.12 0.24
N ASN A 173 -14.70 7.24 0.26
CA ASN A 173 -14.03 8.53 0.40
C ASN A 173 -14.12 9.37 -0.87
N THR A 174 -14.05 8.75 -2.03
CA THR A 174 -14.18 9.44 -3.32
C THR A 174 -15.62 9.76 -3.69
N LYS A 175 -16.60 9.15 -3.02
CA LYS A 175 -18.02 9.15 -3.44
C LYS A 175 -18.15 8.61 -4.88
N GLY A 176 -17.27 7.69 -5.23
CA GLY A 176 -17.23 7.07 -6.54
C GLY A 176 -18.26 5.95 -6.70
N SER A 177 -18.41 5.50 -7.93
CA SER A 177 -19.25 4.37 -8.29
C SER A 177 -18.58 3.04 -8.00
N GLY A 178 -17.24 2.97 -8.13
CA GLY A 178 -16.53 1.72 -7.94
C GLY A 178 -15.02 1.83 -7.89
N VAL A 179 -14.39 0.68 -7.80
CA VAL A 179 -12.94 0.51 -7.89
C VAL A 179 -12.59 -0.55 -8.94
N ILE A 180 -11.59 -0.26 -9.75
CA ILE A 180 -11.03 -1.17 -10.74
C ILE A 180 -9.73 -1.72 -10.18
N VAL A 181 -9.76 -2.98 -9.77
CA VAL A 181 -8.59 -3.67 -9.22
C VAL A 181 -7.91 -4.44 -10.33
N THR A 182 -6.64 -4.14 -10.58
CA THR A 182 -5.82 -4.87 -11.54
C THR A 182 -4.73 -5.62 -10.81
N LEU A 183 -4.70 -6.93 -10.97
CA LEU A 183 -3.61 -7.79 -10.55
C LEU A 183 -2.64 -7.96 -11.72
N LEU A 184 -1.38 -7.62 -11.50
CA LEU A 184 -0.27 -7.90 -12.40
C LEU A 184 0.59 -8.98 -11.76
N SER A 185 0.66 -10.15 -12.40
CA SER A 185 1.31 -11.33 -11.86
C SER A 185 2.55 -11.71 -12.67
N PRO A 186 3.75 -11.72 -12.06
CA PRO A 186 4.92 -12.27 -12.70
C PRO A 186 4.86 -13.80 -12.75
N SER A 187 5.36 -14.42 -13.81
CA SER A 187 5.44 -15.86 -13.94
C SER A 187 6.81 -16.35 -14.39
N GLY A 188 7.12 -17.58 -14.04
CA GLY A 188 8.42 -18.19 -14.27
C GLY A 188 9.49 -17.76 -13.27
N THR A 189 10.54 -18.56 -13.11
CA THR A 189 11.60 -18.37 -12.09
C THR A 189 12.41 -17.08 -12.26
N LYS A 190 12.36 -16.46 -13.44
CA LYS A 190 13.07 -15.21 -13.78
C LYS A 190 12.11 -14.11 -14.26
N TRP A 191 10.81 -14.25 -13.95
CA TRP A 191 9.78 -13.33 -14.45
C TRP A 191 9.86 -13.11 -15.96
N GLN A 192 9.86 -14.24 -16.67
CA GLN A 192 9.98 -14.24 -18.13
C GLN A 192 8.74 -13.71 -18.82
N THR A 193 7.59 -13.88 -18.17
CA THR A 193 6.28 -13.44 -18.65
C THR A 193 5.48 -12.81 -17.53
N PHE A 194 4.43 -12.07 -17.92
CA PHE A 194 3.48 -11.48 -16.99
C PHE A 194 2.06 -11.89 -17.38
N GLY A 195 1.23 -12.09 -16.38
CA GLY A 195 -0.20 -12.21 -16.50
C GLY A 195 -0.89 -11.01 -15.90
N SER A 196 -2.13 -10.77 -16.26
CA SER A 196 -2.97 -9.79 -15.59
C SER A 196 -4.40 -10.29 -15.50
N ALA A 197 -5.04 -9.96 -14.40
CA ALA A 197 -6.47 -10.09 -14.23
C ALA A 197 -7.03 -8.77 -13.68
N ARG A 198 -8.27 -8.46 -14.02
CA ARG A 198 -8.92 -7.22 -13.60
C ARG A 198 -10.32 -7.51 -13.12
N MET A 199 -10.73 -6.81 -12.08
CA MET A 199 -12.08 -6.84 -11.53
C MET A 199 -12.58 -5.42 -11.33
N GLU A 200 -13.80 -5.15 -11.78
CA GLU A 200 -14.55 -3.93 -11.45
C GLU A 200 -15.47 -4.26 -10.28
N ILE A 201 -15.42 -3.45 -9.24
CA ILE A 201 -16.17 -3.64 -7.99
C ILE A 201 -17.02 -2.40 -7.79
N GLU A 202 -18.31 -2.58 -7.80
CA GLU A 202 -19.32 -1.54 -7.55
C GLU A 202 -20.12 -1.93 -6.31
N PRO A 203 -19.68 -1.50 -5.12
CA PRO A 203 -20.32 -1.90 -3.88
C PRO A 203 -21.70 -1.28 -3.77
N THR A 204 -22.64 -2.05 -3.26
CA THR A 204 -24.00 -1.58 -2.94
C THR A 204 -23.97 -0.57 -1.79
N PRO A 205 -25.03 0.26 -1.65
CA PRO A 205 -25.19 1.15 -0.50
C PRO A 205 -25.14 0.41 0.84
N GLU A 206 -25.69 -0.81 0.90
CA GLU A 206 -25.70 -1.67 2.08
C GLU A 206 -24.28 -2.11 2.46
N GLU A 207 -23.49 -2.57 1.49
CA GLU A 207 -22.10 -2.99 1.71
C GLU A 207 -21.23 -1.81 2.21
N LEU A 208 -21.46 -0.61 1.65
CA LEU A 208 -20.77 0.60 2.12
C LEU A 208 -21.23 1.00 3.54
N ALA A 209 -22.51 0.84 3.88
CA ALA A 209 -23.00 1.11 5.21
C ALA A 209 -22.40 0.16 6.25
N ASP A 210 -22.36 -1.14 5.94
CA ASP A 210 -21.74 -2.16 6.80
C ASP A 210 -20.23 -1.92 6.97
N TRP A 211 -19.54 -1.58 5.88
CA TRP A 211 -18.15 -1.20 5.93
C TRP A 211 -17.92 0.04 6.84
N ARG A 212 -18.77 1.08 6.72
CA ARG A 212 -18.67 2.29 7.55
C ARG A 212 -18.86 1.96 9.02
N ALA A 213 -19.88 1.18 9.36
CA ALA A 213 -20.13 0.77 10.74
C ALA A 213 -18.94 0.00 11.33
N SER A 214 -18.43 -0.98 10.60
CA SER A 214 -17.27 -1.76 10.99
C SER A 214 -16.01 -0.90 11.16
N THR A 215 -15.78 0.03 10.23
CA THR A 215 -14.64 0.94 10.26
C THR A 215 -14.73 1.92 11.44
N GLN A 216 -15.93 2.45 11.72
CA GLN A 216 -16.18 3.30 12.87
C GLN A 216 -15.80 2.59 14.18
N MET A 217 -16.22 1.35 14.36
CA MET A 217 -15.87 0.55 15.55
C MET A 217 -14.34 0.36 15.69
N LYS A 218 -13.64 0.12 14.59
CA LYS A 218 -12.18 -0.01 14.60
C LYS A 218 -11.51 1.31 15.02
N ILE A 219 -11.97 2.43 14.46
CA ILE A 219 -11.49 3.78 14.80
C ILE A 219 -11.70 4.08 16.30
N GLU A 220 -12.87 3.75 16.83
CA GLU A 220 -13.17 3.94 18.26
C GLU A 220 -12.25 3.12 19.17
N ASN A 221 -11.92 1.89 18.78
CA ASN A 221 -10.96 1.07 19.52
C ASN A 221 -9.55 1.68 19.52
N VAL A 222 -9.09 2.22 18.38
CA VAL A 222 -7.82 2.96 18.31
C VAL A 222 -7.85 4.17 19.24
N ARG A 223 -8.91 4.99 19.15
CA ARG A 223 -9.09 6.18 20.02
C ARG A 223 -9.09 5.81 21.49
N ARG A 224 -9.75 4.70 21.85
CA ARG A 224 -9.74 4.18 23.23
C ARG A 224 -8.33 3.84 23.72
N SER A 225 -7.51 3.21 22.89
CA SER A 225 -6.12 2.92 23.24
C SER A 225 -5.31 4.19 23.48
N TYR A 226 -5.50 5.22 22.65
CA TYR A 226 -4.88 6.53 22.87
C TYR A 226 -5.35 7.20 24.17
N ALA A 227 -6.65 7.15 24.46
CA ALA A 227 -7.23 7.76 25.66
C ALA A 227 -6.78 7.07 26.95
N THR A 228 -6.61 5.77 26.94
CA THR A 228 -6.26 4.96 28.11
C THR A 228 -4.77 4.70 28.26
N GLY A 229 -3.98 4.89 27.20
CA GLY A 229 -2.57 4.47 27.13
C GLY A 229 -2.37 2.96 27.10
N VAL A 230 -3.45 2.18 26.95
CA VAL A 230 -3.40 0.72 26.97
C VAL A 230 -3.34 0.17 25.53
N TRP A 231 -2.28 -0.58 25.25
CA TRP A 231 -2.00 -1.19 23.95
C TRP A 231 -1.88 -2.72 24.12
N PRO A 232 -2.98 -3.46 23.97
CA PRO A 232 -2.96 -4.90 24.16
C PRO A 232 -1.99 -5.60 23.18
N LYS A 233 -1.32 -6.64 23.68
CA LYS A 233 -0.50 -7.53 22.87
C LYS A 233 -1.36 -8.68 22.40
N HIS A 234 -1.49 -8.87 21.09
CA HIS A 234 -2.11 -10.05 20.50
C HIS A 234 -1.04 -11.11 20.24
N THR A 235 -1.25 -12.31 20.74
CA THR A 235 -0.34 -13.43 20.64
C THR A 235 -1.09 -14.70 20.21
N PRO A 236 -0.39 -15.72 19.74
CA PRO A 236 0.94 -15.79 19.14
C PRO A 236 0.94 -15.51 17.64
N ASN A 237 -0.23 -15.61 16.98
CA ASN A 237 -0.35 -15.55 15.51
C ASN A 237 0.18 -14.22 14.94
N ALA A 238 -0.16 -13.09 15.57
CA ALA A 238 0.32 -11.79 15.14
C ALA A 238 1.85 -11.64 15.20
N CYS A 239 2.52 -12.44 16.02
CA CYS A 239 3.98 -12.41 16.19
C CYS A 239 4.71 -13.29 15.18
N THR A 240 4.03 -14.25 14.56
CA THR A 240 4.65 -15.27 13.70
C THR A 240 4.25 -15.17 12.23
N GLN A 241 3.20 -14.38 11.90
CA GLN A 241 2.76 -14.20 10.52
C GLN A 241 3.84 -13.53 9.66
N TYR A 242 3.91 -13.91 8.39
CA TYR A 242 4.75 -13.29 7.36
C TYR A 242 6.23 -13.15 7.72
N GLY A 243 6.82 -14.19 8.33
CA GLY A 243 8.24 -14.20 8.71
C GLY A 243 8.55 -13.58 10.06
N GLY A 244 7.52 -13.21 10.83
CA GLY A 244 7.66 -12.71 12.20
C GLY A 244 7.40 -11.21 12.35
N CYS A 245 7.15 -10.81 13.59
CA CYS A 245 6.94 -9.42 13.95
C CYS A 245 8.26 -8.75 14.28
N TYR A 246 8.61 -7.68 13.58
CA TYR A 246 9.83 -6.89 13.84
C TYR A 246 9.94 -6.36 15.28
N PHE A 247 8.81 -6.21 15.94
CA PHE A 247 8.76 -5.72 17.33
C PHE A 247 8.69 -6.84 18.38
N LEU A 248 8.89 -8.10 17.97
CA LEU A 248 8.80 -9.24 18.89
C LEU A 248 9.77 -9.09 20.06
N ASP A 249 11.01 -8.71 19.76
CA ASP A 249 12.05 -8.53 20.78
C ASP A 249 11.71 -7.41 21.75
N LEU A 250 11.15 -6.28 21.27
CA LEU A 250 10.64 -5.21 22.14
C LEU A 250 9.49 -5.68 23.04
N CYS A 251 8.60 -6.52 22.52
CA CYS A 251 7.46 -7.04 23.26
C CYS A 251 7.86 -8.05 24.33
N THR A 252 8.95 -8.79 24.10
CA THR A 252 9.44 -9.89 24.93
C THR A 252 10.69 -9.53 25.74
N ALA A 253 11.42 -8.49 25.34
CA ALA A 253 12.67 -8.09 25.98
C ALA A 253 12.47 -7.65 27.42
N ARG A 254 13.40 -8.07 28.27
CA ARG A 254 13.48 -7.66 29.67
C ARG A 254 14.09 -6.26 29.84
N HIS A 255 14.68 -5.70 28.78
CA HIS A 255 15.36 -4.39 28.77
C HIS A 255 14.94 -3.56 27.54
N PRO A 256 13.70 -3.05 27.50
CA PRO A 256 13.18 -2.27 26.38
C PRO A 256 14.03 -1.05 25.96
N PRO A 257 14.64 -0.26 26.88
CA PRO A 257 15.33 0.97 26.50
C PRO A 257 16.52 0.77 25.56
N GLU A 258 17.34 -0.27 25.80
CA GLU A 258 18.52 -0.54 24.94
C GLU A 258 18.15 -1.00 23.54
N MET A 259 17.00 -1.64 23.37
CA MET A 259 16.50 -2.06 22.07
C MET A 259 15.84 -0.91 21.32
N LEU A 260 15.14 -0.01 22.01
CA LEU A 260 14.64 1.24 21.43
C LEU A 260 15.79 2.04 20.82
N ASP A 261 16.87 2.23 21.55
CA ASP A 261 18.08 2.93 21.11
C ASP A 261 18.69 2.30 19.83
N ARG A 262 18.67 0.95 19.72
CA ARG A 262 19.12 0.26 18.52
C ARG A 262 18.18 0.41 17.35
N MET A 263 16.88 0.42 17.58
CA MET A 263 15.88 0.62 16.53
C MET A 263 15.88 2.06 16.04
N GLU A 264 15.96 3.04 16.92
CA GLU A 264 16.12 4.46 16.56
C GLU A 264 17.40 4.71 15.75
N LYS A 265 18.51 4.13 16.16
CA LYS A 265 19.81 4.21 15.44
C LYS A 265 19.79 3.51 14.08
N ASN A 266 19.07 2.40 13.94
CA ASN A 266 18.89 1.74 12.65
C ASN A 266 18.02 2.55 11.69
N VAL A 267 17.09 3.33 12.21
CA VAL A 267 16.26 4.27 11.45
C VAL A 267 17.11 5.38 10.84
N ASP A 268 17.98 5.98 11.61
CA ASP A 268 18.90 7.05 11.16
C ASP A 268 19.94 6.52 10.14
N SER A 269 20.42 5.30 10.32
CA SER A 269 21.41 4.71 9.42
C SER A 269 20.85 4.29 8.06
N LEU A 270 19.54 4.12 7.93
CA LEU A 270 18.87 3.67 6.71
C LEU A 270 18.25 4.80 5.87
N GLY A 271 18.29 6.06 6.32
CA GLY A 271 17.87 7.23 5.54
C GLY A 271 16.38 7.25 5.13
N TYR A 272 15.57 6.33 5.64
CA TYR A 272 14.21 6.07 5.14
C TYR A 272 13.10 6.90 5.78
N LEU A 273 13.38 7.75 6.77
CA LEU A 273 12.33 8.31 7.61
C LEU A 273 12.12 9.82 7.51
N THR A 274 12.96 10.55 6.81
CA THR A 274 12.83 12.01 6.74
C THR A 274 12.02 12.53 5.55
N GLU A 275 11.64 11.71 4.58
CA GLU A 275 10.92 12.17 3.38
C GLU A 275 9.43 11.80 3.33
N GLY A 276 8.90 11.10 4.31
CA GLY A 276 7.50 10.64 4.32
C GLY A 276 6.45 11.71 4.63
N SER A 277 6.81 12.95 4.88
CA SER A 277 5.87 14.00 5.32
C SER A 277 6.00 15.32 4.56
N LYS A 278 6.54 15.31 3.37
CA LYS A 278 6.41 16.48 2.51
C LYS A 278 5.23 16.31 1.58
N THR A 279 4.10 16.87 2.02
CA THR A 279 2.99 17.28 1.17
C THR A 279 3.51 18.00 -0.06
N ARG A 280 3.22 17.48 -1.24
CA ARG A 280 3.11 18.26 -2.45
C ARG A 280 1.65 18.46 -2.79
#